data_7628beac6b74adf087ad3084b84960fe
#
_entry.id   7628beac6b74adf087ad3084b84960fe
#
_cell.length_a   1.000
_cell.length_b   1.000
_cell.length_c   1.000
_cell.angle_alpha   90.00
_cell.angle_beta   90.00
_cell.angle_gamma   90.00
#
_symmetry.space_group_name_H-M   'P 1'
#
loop_
_entity.id
_entity.type
_entity.pdbx_description
1 polymer ?
#
loop_
_entity_poly.entity_id
_entity_poly.type
_entity_poly.pdbx_seq_one_letter_code
_entity_poly.pdbx_strand_id
1 'polypeptide(L)'
;IHHYILEQIKTAFATEPNIAATIHGQRRIFQGCYRRRTALFPSKKCGGSIPTESRLELAHAVCLEQNPSVINYRSQALKIKLSHEQYCYPDFLIQTIDGCYEVHEVKPSVASLALDEYVRFDRIATLLHILVLMYHPFLFVPYQPFLFLTYH
;
A
#
# COMPACT_ATOMS: atom_id res chain seq x y z
N ILE A 1 6.79 -17.65 -7.28
CA ILE A 1 6.64 -16.29 -6.68
C ILE A 1 5.59 -15.48 -7.47
N HIS A 2 5.69 -15.38 -8.80
CA HIS A 2 4.79 -14.61 -9.67
C HIS A 2 3.32 -15.00 -9.52
N HIS A 3 3.01 -16.29 -9.63
CA HIS A 3 1.64 -16.77 -9.50
C HIS A 3 1.03 -16.42 -8.14
N TYR A 4 1.82 -16.51 -7.07
CA TYR A 4 1.37 -16.22 -5.71
C TYR A 4 0.98 -14.74 -5.50
N ILE A 5 1.71 -13.79 -6.10
CA ILE A 5 1.37 -12.35 -5.99
C ILE A 5 0.15 -12.01 -6.84
N LEU A 6 0.04 -12.57 -8.06
CA LEU A 6 -1.13 -12.37 -8.91
C LEU A 6 -2.43 -12.89 -8.26
N GLU A 7 -2.37 -14.02 -7.58
CA GLU A 7 -3.53 -14.54 -6.83
C GLU A 7 -3.89 -13.63 -5.64
N GLN A 8 -2.91 -13.04 -4.95
CA GLN A 8 -3.18 -12.07 -3.90
C GLN A 8 -3.89 -10.81 -4.45
N ILE A 9 -3.44 -10.30 -5.62
CA ILE A 9 -4.06 -9.14 -6.28
C ILE A 9 -5.52 -9.45 -6.63
N LYS A 10 -5.79 -10.57 -7.27
CA LYS A 10 -7.15 -11.01 -7.60
C LYS A 10 -8.02 -11.11 -6.34
N THR A 11 -7.51 -11.76 -5.31
CA THR A 11 -8.22 -11.95 -4.04
C THR A 11 -8.50 -10.61 -3.35
N ALA A 12 -7.54 -9.69 -3.38
CA ALA A 12 -7.68 -8.38 -2.75
C ALA A 12 -8.86 -7.56 -3.29
N PHE A 13 -9.14 -7.67 -4.59
CA PHE A 13 -10.22 -6.93 -5.24
C PHE A 13 -11.48 -7.77 -5.51
N ALA A 14 -11.49 -9.05 -5.19
CA ALA A 14 -12.65 -9.93 -5.39
C ALA A 14 -13.84 -9.58 -4.50
N THR A 15 -13.58 -9.00 -3.33
CA THR A 15 -14.61 -8.62 -2.36
C THR A 15 -14.39 -7.19 -1.87
N GLU A 16 -15.49 -6.51 -1.49
CA GLU A 16 -15.43 -5.21 -0.84
C GLU A 16 -14.86 -5.34 0.58
N PRO A 17 -14.18 -4.30 1.11
CA PRO A 17 -13.73 -4.28 2.49
C PRO A 17 -14.91 -4.34 3.45
N ASN A 18 -14.92 -5.28 4.35
CA ASN A 18 -15.97 -5.39 5.36
C ASN A 18 -15.74 -4.32 6.44
N ILE A 19 -16.78 -3.52 6.74
CA ILE A 19 -16.74 -2.46 7.78
C ILE A 19 -16.41 -3.04 9.17
N ALA A 20 -16.89 -4.25 9.48
CA ALA A 20 -16.61 -4.93 10.72
C ALA A 20 -15.28 -5.70 10.69
N ALA A 21 -14.69 -5.90 9.52
CA ALA A 21 -13.49 -6.71 9.39
C ALA A 21 -12.25 -5.90 9.73
N THR A 22 -11.46 -6.49 10.54
CA THR A 22 -10.11 -6.03 10.86
C THR A 22 -9.07 -6.67 9.95
N ILE A 23 -9.51 -7.44 8.95
CA ILE A 23 -8.66 -8.12 7.97
C ILE A 23 -9.11 -7.68 6.58
N HIS A 24 -8.30 -6.85 5.93
CA HIS A 24 -8.53 -6.35 4.57
C HIS A 24 -7.46 -6.79 3.58
N GLY A 25 -6.52 -7.59 4.02
CA GLY A 25 -5.41 -8.06 3.20
C GLY A 25 -4.68 -9.20 3.90
N GLN A 26 -3.40 -9.33 3.62
CA GLN A 26 -2.56 -10.40 4.15
C GLN A 26 -2.15 -10.19 5.61
N ARG A 27 -2.30 -8.97 6.14
CA ARG A 27 -1.99 -8.64 7.52
C ARG A 27 -3.16 -7.94 8.20
N ARG A 28 -3.48 -8.38 9.41
CA ARG A 28 -4.52 -7.77 10.24
C ARG A 28 -4.01 -6.47 10.86
N ILE A 29 -4.79 -5.39 10.72
CA ILE A 29 -4.56 -4.11 11.39
C ILE A 29 -5.49 -4.02 12.60
N PHE A 30 -4.90 -4.03 13.81
CA PHE A 30 -5.65 -3.89 15.05
C PHE A 30 -5.94 -2.43 15.34
N GLN A 31 -7.22 -2.07 15.45
CA GLN A 31 -7.64 -0.72 15.81
C GLN A 31 -7.50 -0.48 17.32
N GLY A 32 -7.17 0.78 17.70
CA GLY A 32 -7.13 1.17 19.10
C GLY A 32 -5.92 0.66 19.90
N CYS A 33 -4.86 0.18 19.24
CA CYS A 33 -3.65 -0.23 19.94
C CYS A 33 -2.93 0.94 20.59
N TYR A 34 -2.52 0.76 21.86
CA TYR A 34 -1.68 1.73 22.57
C TYR A 34 -0.40 2.04 21.76
N ARG A 35 -0.11 3.34 21.54
CA ARG A 35 1.01 3.88 20.72
C ARG A 35 0.84 3.85 19.20
N ARG A 36 -0.21 3.26 18.62
CA ARG A 36 -0.49 3.34 17.18
C ARG A 36 -1.76 4.17 16.94
N ARG A 37 -1.66 5.15 16.04
CA ARG A 37 -2.81 5.99 15.65
C ARG A 37 -3.51 5.36 14.45
N THR A 38 -4.15 4.24 14.68
CA THR A 38 -4.93 3.53 13.67
C THR A 38 -6.25 4.26 13.39
N ALA A 39 -6.72 4.17 12.17
CA ALA A 39 -8.02 4.69 11.74
C ALA A 39 -8.70 3.74 10.76
N LEU A 40 -10.03 3.88 10.63
CA LEU A 40 -10.82 3.29 9.56
C LEU A 40 -11.29 4.42 8.65
N PHE A 41 -10.80 4.45 7.42
CA PHE A 41 -11.16 5.45 6.42
C PHE A 41 -12.32 4.95 5.57
N PRO A 42 -13.51 5.60 5.59
CA PRO A 42 -14.63 5.22 4.74
C PRO A 42 -14.35 5.62 3.29
N SER A 43 -14.23 4.64 2.41
CA SER A 43 -13.94 4.83 1.00
C SER A 43 -15.15 4.49 0.13
N LYS A 44 -15.55 5.43 -0.71
CA LYS A 44 -16.57 5.18 -1.73
C LYS A 44 -16.04 4.33 -2.88
N LYS A 45 -14.78 4.54 -3.27
CA LYS A 45 -14.12 3.75 -4.33
C LYS A 45 -14.00 2.29 -3.98
N CYS A 46 -13.74 2.01 -2.70
CA CYS A 46 -13.55 0.64 -2.23
C CYS A 46 -14.84 -0.04 -1.78
N GLY A 47 -15.95 0.72 -1.61
CA GLY A 47 -17.22 0.20 -1.11
C GLY A 47 -17.21 -0.16 0.38
N GLY A 48 -16.24 0.33 1.16
CA GLY A 48 -16.12 -0.02 2.57
C GLY A 48 -15.06 0.79 3.31
N SER A 49 -14.65 0.35 4.50
CA SER A 49 -13.66 1.04 5.31
C SER A 49 -12.27 0.46 5.13
N ILE A 50 -11.31 1.33 4.88
CA ILE A 50 -9.89 0.98 4.72
C ILE A 50 -9.17 1.25 6.03
N PRO A 51 -8.56 0.23 6.66
CA PRO A 51 -7.79 0.41 7.88
C PRO A 51 -6.41 1.02 7.56
N THR A 52 -5.97 1.94 8.41
CA THR A 52 -4.64 2.57 8.35
C THR A 52 -3.94 2.48 9.69
N GLU A 53 -2.63 2.33 9.70
CA GLU A 53 -1.81 2.22 10.92
C GLU A 53 -1.15 3.54 11.33
N SER A 54 -1.23 4.57 10.49
CA SER A 54 -0.63 5.88 10.74
C SER A 54 -1.46 7.02 10.17
N ARG A 55 -1.18 8.25 10.63
CA ARG A 55 -1.78 9.47 10.06
C ARG A 55 -1.35 9.72 8.62
N LEU A 56 -0.13 9.31 8.26
CA LEU A 56 0.38 9.44 6.89
C LEU A 56 -0.36 8.51 5.93
N GLU A 57 -0.56 7.27 6.34
CA GLU A 57 -1.39 6.33 5.57
C GLU A 57 -2.84 6.85 5.43
N LEU A 58 -3.42 7.42 6.49
CA LEU A 58 -4.75 8.03 6.42
C LEU A 58 -4.78 9.19 5.42
N ALA A 59 -3.79 10.09 5.46
CA ALA A 59 -3.68 11.19 4.51
C ALA A 59 -3.50 10.67 3.06
N HIS A 60 -2.72 9.61 2.88
CA HIS A 60 -2.56 8.97 1.58
C HIS A 60 -3.86 8.34 1.08
N ALA A 61 -4.62 7.68 1.94
CA ALA A 61 -5.95 7.14 1.59
C ALA A 61 -6.91 8.25 1.10
N VAL A 62 -6.89 9.44 1.73
CA VAL A 62 -7.65 10.61 1.26
C VAL A 62 -7.20 11.04 -0.13
N CYS A 63 -5.89 11.05 -0.41
CA CYS A 63 -5.36 11.36 -1.73
C CYS A 63 -5.81 10.33 -2.78
N LEU A 64 -5.76 9.05 -2.47
CA LEU A 64 -6.24 7.98 -3.36
C LEU A 64 -7.73 8.12 -3.66
N GLU A 65 -8.53 8.47 -2.66
CA GLU A 65 -9.96 8.69 -2.82
C GLU A 65 -10.27 9.85 -3.77
N GLN A 66 -9.47 10.91 -3.76
CA GLN A 66 -9.64 12.09 -4.61
C GLN A 66 -9.02 11.93 -6.00
N ASN A 67 -8.09 11.01 -6.20
CA ASN A 67 -7.39 10.83 -7.47
C ASN A 67 -8.29 10.15 -8.52
N PRO A 68 -8.66 10.83 -9.63
CA PRO A 68 -9.56 10.27 -10.65
C PRO A 68 -8.96 9.06 -11.39
N SER A 69 -7.62 8.92 -11.40
CA SER A 69 -6.96 7.77 -12.03
C SER A 69 -7.05 6.49 -11.18
N VAL A 70 -7.42 6.60 -9.91
CA VAL A 70 -7.56 5.45 -9.00
C VAL A 70 -9.02 5.00 -8.98
N ILE A 71 -9.27 3.74 -9.30
CA ILE A 71 -10.62 3.15 -9.24
C ILE A 71 -10.87 2.36 -7.96
N ASN A 72 -9.82 1.72 -7.42
CA ASN A 72 -9.92 0.91 -6.21
C ASN A 72 -8.57 0.81 -5.51
N TYR A 73 -8.55 0.55 -4.20
CA TYR A 73 -7.31 0.32 -3.45
C TYR A 73 -7.56 -0.51 -2.19
N ARG A 74 -6.52 -1.15 -1.67
CA ARG A 74 -6.55 -1.96 -0.45
C ARG A 74 -5.30 -1.70 0.37
N SER A 75 -5.44 -1.65 1.69
CA SER A 75 -4.29 -1.57 2.60
C SER A 75 -3.74 -2.96 2.89
N GLN A 76 -2.41 -3.07 2.91
CA GLN A 76 -1.63 -4.27 3.28
C GLN A 76 -2.12 -5.56 2.63
N ALA A 77 -2.53 -5.46 1.37
CA ALA A 77 -3.13 -6.56 0.61
C ALA A 77 -2.11 -7.57 0.06
N LEU A 78 -0.83 -7.21 0.05
CA LEU A 78 0.24 -8.07 -0.44
C LEU A 78 1.14 -8.55 0.68
N LYS A 79 1.54 -9.81 0.61
CA LYS A 79 2.61 -10.41 1.40
C LYS A 79 3.73 -10.82 0.46
N ILE A 80 4.81 -10.05 0.45
CA ILE A 80 5.95 -10.26 -0.43
C ILE A 80 7.08 -10.93 0.35
N LYS A 81 7.57 -12.06 -0.13
CA LYS A 81 8.69 -12.77 0.46
C LYS A 81 9.99 -12.15 -0.05
N LEU A 82 10.80 -11.56 0.83
CA LEU A 82 12.09 -10.96 0.51
C LEU A 82 13.26 -11.93 0.67
N SER A 83 13.19 -12.83 1.65
CA SER A 83 14.16 -13.88 1.91
C SER A 83 13.49 -15.10 2.56
N HIS A 84 14.26 -16.07 3.02
CA HIS A 84 13.72 -17.30 3.59
C HIS A 84 12.75 -17.06 4.75
N GLU A 85 13.03 -16.05 5.61
CA GLU A 85 12.21 -15.75 6.80
C GLU A 85 11.62 -14.33 6.81
N GLN A 86 11.95 -13.49 5.82
CA GLN A 86 11.53 -12.09 5.79
C GLN A 86 10.38 -11.88 4.82
N TYR A 87 9.34 -11.23 5.30
CA TYR A 87 8.18 -10.79 4.52
C TYR A 87 8.01 -9.28 4.62
N CYS A 88 7.48 -8.70 3.56
CA CYS A 88 7.05 -7.31 3.50
C CYS A 88 5.55 -7.25 3.22
N TYR A 89 4.90 -6.25 3.79
CA TYR A 89 3.49 -5.93 3.57
C TYR A 89 3.42 -4.47 3.16
N PRO A 90 3.43 -4.16 1.85
CA PRO A 90 3.29 -2.79 1.37
C PRO A 90 2.01 -2.13 1.88
N ASP A 91 2.05 -0.82 2.10
CA ASP A 91 0.95 -0.10 2.73
C ASP A 91 -0.31 -0.11 1.86
N PHE A 92 -0.19 0.10 0.54
CA PHE A 92 -1.33 0.10 -0.36
C PHE A 92 -1.06 -0.67 -1.66
N LEU A 93 -2.07 -1.40 -2.10
CA LEU A 93 -2.24 -1.93 -3.44
C LEU A 93 -3.35 -1.15 -4.13
N ILE A 94 -3.09 -0.62 -5.32
CA ILE A 94 -3.95 0.32 -6.03
C ILE A 94 -4.27 -0.25 -7.41
N GLN A 95 -5.50 -0.09 -7.84
CA GLN A 95 -5.95 -0.37 -9.20
C GLN A 95 -6.30 0.95 -9.89
N THR A 96 -5.70 1.18 -11.04
CA THR A 96 -5.86 2.39 -11.83
C THR A 96 -6.85 2.22 -12.98
N ILE A 97 -7.32 3.34 -13.54
CA ILE A 97 -8.35 3.36 -14.59
C ILE A 97 -7.89 2.71 -15.91
N ASP A 98 -6.58 2.70 -16.16
CA ASP A 98 -5.95 2.04 -17.31
C ASP A 98 -5.74 0.53 -17.11
N GLY A 99 -6.21 -0.01 -15.97
CA GLY A 99 -6.13 -1.42 -15.64
C GLY A 99 -4.78 -1.87 -15.06
N CYS A 100 -3.89 -0.92 -14.77
CA CYS A 100 -2.63 -1.20 -14.11
C CYS A 100 -2.80 -1.36 -12.59
N TYR A 101 -1.80 -1.98 -11.97
CA TYR A 101 -1.71 -2.06 -10.52
C TYR A 101 -0.46 -1.35 -10.04
N GLU A 102 -0.62 -0.58 -8.98
CA GLU A 102 0.46 0.14 -8.32
C GLU A 102 0.58 -0.31 -6.86
N VAL A 103 1.80 -0.31 -6.34
CA VAL A 103 2.08 -0.64 -4.95
C VAL A 103 2.74 0.57 -4.30
N HIS A 104 2.10 1.13 -3.28
CA HIS A 104 2.59 2.30 -2.57
C HIS A 104 3.04 1.95 -1.15
N GLU A 105 4.20 2.47 -0.77
CA GLU A 105 4.73 2.48 0.59
C GLU A 105 4.78 3.92 1.10
N VAL A 106 4.22 4.19 2.26
CA VAL A 106 4.08 5.55 2.81
C VAL A 106 5.14 5.80 3.88
N LYS A 107 6.00 6.79 3.66
CA LYS A 107 7.07 7.17 4.58
C LYS A 107 7.09 8.68 4.85
N PRO A 108 7.52 9.13 6.04
CA PRO A 108 7.55 10.54 6.39
C PRO A 108 8.53 11.36 5.54
N SER A 109 9.67 10.80 5.20
CA SER A 109 10.73 11.48 4.46
C SER A 109 11.79 10.48 3.96
N VAL A 110 12.43 10.76 2.82
CA VAL A 110 13.59 10.00 2.33
C VAL A 110 14.76 10.13 3.31
N ALA A 111 14.97 11.33 3.86
CA ALA A 111 16.09 11.60 4.76
C ALA A 111 16.00 10.82 6.08
N SER A 112 14.83 10.29 6.43
CA SER A 112 14.63 9.48 7.64
C SER A 112 14.79 7.97 7.39
N LEU A 113 15.03 7.54 6.15
CA LEU A 113 15.20 6.13 5.81
C LEU A 113 16.59 5.64 6.18
N ALA A 114 16.65 4.53 6.89
CA ALA A 114 17.91 3.83 7.14
C ALA A 114 18.37 3.08 5.87
N LEU A 115 19.65 2.79 5.77
CA LEU A 115 20.25 2.12 4.60
C LEU A 115 19.59 0.76 4.31
N ASP A 116 19.27 0.01 5.34
CA ASP A 116 18.57 -1.28 5.25
C ASP A 116 17.14 -1.15 4.68
N GLU A 117 16.46 -0.04 4.94
CA GLU A 117 15.16 0.27 4.33
C GLU A 117 15.31 0.54 2.82
N TYR A 118 16.34 1.27 2.39
CA TYR A 118 16.64 1.46 0.96
C TYR A 118 16.87 0.12 0.25
N VAL A 119 17.72 -0.74 0.83
CA VAL A 119 18.00 -2.07 0.26
C VAL A 119 16.72 -2.91 0.19
N ARG A 120 15.85 -2.80 1.18
CA ARG A 120 14.55 -3.47 1.19
C ARG A 120 13.65 -2.96 0.07
N PHE A 121 13.56 -1.65 -0.14
CA PHE A 121 12.75 -1.05 -1.19
C PHE A 121 13.24 -1.44 -2.58
N ASP A 122 14.55 -1.42 -2.80
CA ASP A 122 15.15 -1.86 -4.06
C ASP A 122 14.79 -3.32 -4.40
N ARG A 123 14.85 -4.21 -3.41
CA ARG A 123 14.43 -5.60 -3.57
C ARG A 123 12.94 -5.73 -3.90
N ILE A 124 12.08 -4.97 -3.23
CA ILE A 124 10.64 -4.96 -3.49
C ILE A 124 10.40 -4.45 -4.91
N ALA A 125 11.00 -3.33 -5.29
CA ALA A 125 10.88 -2.75 -6.62
C ALA A 125 11.30 -3.74 -7.71
N THR A 126 12.44 -4.41 -7.54
CA THR A 126 12.93 -5.44 -8.46
C THR A 126 11.94 -6.60 -8.61
N LEU A 127 11.41 -7.12 -7.49
CA LEU A 127 10.44 -8.21 -7.52
C LEU A 127 9.13 -7.80 -8.20
N LEU A 128 8.65 -6.59 -7.97
CA LEU A 128 7.41 -6.09 -8.55
C LEU A 128 7.58 -5.68 -10.01
N HIS A 129 8.74 -5.13 -10.39
CA HIS A 129 9.06 -4.80 -11.78
C HIS A 129 9.05 -6.04 -12.68
N ILE A 130 9.61 -7.16 -12.20
CA ILE A 130 9.53 -8.45 -12.90
C ILE A 130 8.07 -8.90 -13.11
N LEU A 131 7.14 -8.42 -12.26
CA LEU A 131 5.70 -8.72 -12.32
C LEU A 131 4.88 -7.73 -13.14
N VAL A 132 5.53 -6.73 -13.77
CA VAL A 132 4.85 -5.62 -14.46
C VAL A 132 3.95 -4.80 -13.50
N LEU A 133 4.32 -4.76 -12.23
CA LEU A 133 3.68 -3.93 -11.22
C LEU A 133 4.54 -2.69 -10.96
N MET A 134 3.93 -1.52 -10.97
CA MET A 134 4.64 -0.30 -10.60
C MET A 134 4.73 -0.18 -9.08
N TYR A 135 5.94 -0.01 -8.57
CA TYR A 135 6.18 0.25 -7.16
C TYR A 135 6.56 1.71 -6.95
N HIS A 136 5.79 2.41 -6.14
CA HIS A 136 6.04 3.80 -5.81
C HIS A 136 6.29 3.95 -4.30
N PRO A 137 7.53 4.25 -3.86
CA PRO A 137 7.74 4.75 -2.52
C PRO A 137 7.15 6.17 -2.43
N PHE A 138 6.02 6.29 -1.77
CA PHE A 138 5.35 7.56 -1.57
C PHE A 138 5.95 8.28 -0.37
N LEU A 139 6.59 9.41 -0.66
CA LEU A 139 7.18 10.26 0.36
C LEU A 139 6.25 11.43 0.64
N PHE A 140 5.68 11.46 1.82
CA PHE A 140 4.89 12.60 2.26
C PHE A 140 5.83 13.72 2.71
N VAL A 141 6.04 14.72 1.86
CA VAL A 141 6.72 15.96 2.23
C VAL A 141 5.62 16.96 2.65
N PRO A 142 5.52 17.35 3.91
CA PRO A 142 4.64 18.42 4.31
C PRO A 142 5.08 19.71 3.57
N TYR A 143 4.21 20.33 2.82
CA TYR A 143 4.40 21.54 2.00
C TYR A 143 4.88 21.40 0.55
N GLN A 144 4.97 20.21 -0.05
CA GLN A 144 5.12 20.15 -1.51
C GLN A 144 4.09 19.20 -2.10
N PRO A 145 3.39 19.58 -3.19
CA PRO A 145 2.50 18.66 -3.89
C PRO A 145 3.37 17.59 -4.58
N PHE A 146 3.24 16.36 -4.11
CA PHE A 146 3.59 15.10 -4.76
C PHE A 146 4.89 15.07 -5.57
N LEU A 147 6.00 14.70 -4.93
CA LEU A 147 7.19 14.26 -5.65
C LEU A 147 7.06 12.75 -5.92
N PHE A 148 6.71 12.40 -7.15
CA PHE A 148 6.81 11.03 -7.62
C PHE A 148 8.27 10.75 -7.97
N LEU A 149 8.93 9.87 -7.23
CA LEU A 149 10.18 9.28 -7.67
C LEU A 149 9.83 8.10 -8.59
N THR A 150 9.69 8.40 -9.87
CA THR A 150 9.67 7.37 -10.91
C THR A 150 11.10 6.93 -11.16
N TYR A 151 11.45 5.71 -10.82
CA TYR A 151 12.65 5.06 -11.33
C TYR A 151 12.34 4.56 -12.75
N HIS A 152 13.03 5.14 -13.72
CA HIS A 152 13.10 4.61 -15.09
C HIS A 152 14.15 3.53 -15.19
#